data_b8d0b2980542f18ffa91bc209f9fdb72
#
_entry.id   b8d0b2980542f18ffa91bc209f9fdb72
#
_cell.length_a   1.000
_cell.length_b   1.000
_cell.length_c   1.000
_cell.angle_alpha   90.00
_cell.angle_beta   90.00
_cell.angle_gamma   90.00
#
_symmetry.space_group_name_H-M   'P 1'
#
loop_
_entity.id
_entity.type
_entity.pdbx_description
1 polymer ?
#
loop_
_entity_poly.entity_id
_entity_poly.type
_entity_poly.pdbx_seq_one_letter_code
_entity_poly.pdbx_strand_id
1 'polypeptide(L)'
;MDSRYSRTKGYYSFFYNEEYNKIQNKTVLVLGAGALGCYISLSLSMYGVRKLIVADYDIIEPSNLNRQILYTESDVGKEKINVLSQKIHKYNSDVQVVPISIKVSSVEELENIVAEYGSIDFI
;
A
#
# COMPACT_ATOMS: atom_id res chain seq x y z
N MET A 1 -4.23 -9.48 -25.47
CA MET A 1 -4.41 -8.12 -24.95
C MET A 1 -3.38 -7.83 -23.87
N ASP A 2 -2.68 -6.72 -23.96
CA ASP A 2 -1.71 -6.33 -22.95
C ASP A 2 -2.41 -6.02 -21.63
N SER A 3 -1.96 -6.66 -20.56
CA SER A 3 -2.37 -6.31 -19.21
C SER A 3 -1.58 -5.09 -18.72
N ARG A 4 -2.08 -4.41 -17.66
CA ARG A 4 -1.32 -3.32 -17.01
C ARG A 4 0.08 -3.74 -16.55
N TYR A 5 0.31 -5.04 -16.37
CA TYR A 5 1.58 -5.58 -15.88
C TYR A 5 2.51 -6.08 -17.00
N SER A 6 2.14 -5.99 -18.26
CA SER A 6 2.91 -6.56 -19.37
C SER A 6 4.36 -6.07 -19.43
N ARG A 7 4.58 -4.77 -19.20
CA ARG A 7 5.93 -4.18 -19.19
C ARG A 7 6.75 -4.68 -18.01
N THR A 8 6.15 -4.77 -16.83
CA THR A 8 6.80 -5.27 -15.62
C THR A 8 7.18 -6.74 -15.78
N LYS A 9 6.28 -7.56 -16.34
CA LYS A 9 6.56 -8.97 -16.63
C LYS A 9 7.72 -9.14 -17.61
N GLY A 10 7.75 -8.33 -18.65
CA GLY A 10 8.85 -8.33 -19.62
C GLY A 10 10.18 -7.99 -18.99
N TYR A 11 10.20 -6.97 -18.13
CA TYR A 11 11.40 -6.55 -17.41
C TYR A 11 11.95 -7.68 -16.52
N TYR A 12 11.11 -8.28 -15.69
CA TYR A 12 11.52 -9.37 -14.79
C TYR A 12 11.99 -10.59 -15.53
N SER A 13 11.31 -10.98 -16.60
CA SER A 13 11.71 -12.10 -17.45
C SER A 13 13.07 -11.88 -18.10
N PHE A 14 13.33 -10.67 -18.59
CA PHE A 14 14.54 -10.34 -19.32
C PHE A 14 15.78 -10.19 -18.41
N PHE A 15 15.62 -9.45 -17.29
CA PHE A 15 16.79 -9.08 -16.47
C PHE A 15 17.06 -10.05 -15.32
N TYR A 16 16.04 -10.69 -14.79
CA TYR A 16 16.18 -11.48 -13.56
C TYR A 16 15.90 -12.97 -13.76
N ASN A 17 15.42 -13.36 -14.92
CA ASN A 17 14.96 -14.74 -15.17
C ASN A 17 14.00 -15.23 -14.07
N GLU A 18 13.21 -14.31 -13.51
CA GLU A 18 12.28 -14.57 -12.42
C GLU A 18 10.84 -14.46 -12.89
N GLU A 19 9.99 -15.25 -12.27
CA GLU A 19 8.57 -15.18 -12.50
C GLU A 19 7.96 -13.99 -11.76
N TYR A 20 7.37 -13.07 -12.49
CA TYR A 20 6.63 -11.93 -11.93
C TYR A 20 5.54 -12.36 -10.93
N ASN A 21 4.99 -13.53 -11.06
CA ASN A 21 3.98 -14.09 -10.16
C ASN A 21 4.39 -14.08 -8.68
N LYS A 22 5.68 -14.07 -8.39
CA LYS A 22 6.18 -13.97 -7.02
C LYS A 22 5.75 -12.66 -6.35
N ILE A 23 5.74 -11.54 -7.07
CA ILE A 23 5.32 -10.23 -6.53
C ILE A 23 3.81 -10.20 -6.33
N GLN A 24 3.05 -10.75 -7.27
CA GLN A 24 1.58 -10.78 -7.21
C GLN A 24 1.03 -11.61 -6.05
N ASN A 25 1.83 -12.46 -5.44
CA ASN A 25 1.42 -13.29 -4.30
C ASN A 25 1.83 -12.72 -2.95
N LYS A 26 2.48 -11.55 -2.92
CA LYS A 26 3.02 -10.97 -1.70
C LYS A 26 2.01 -10.12 -0.94
N THR A 27 2.15 -10.15 0.38
CA THR A 27 1.44 -9.28 1.31
C THR A 27 2.46 -8.37 1.97
N VAL A 28 2.20 -7.06 1.94
CA VAL A 28 3.08 -6.03 2.50
C VAL A 28 2.32 -5.25 3.55
N LEU A 29 2.94 -5.08 4.72
CA LEU A 29 2.47 -4.18 5.77
C LEU A 29 3.21 -2.85 5.63
N VAL A 30 2.47 -1.77 5.48
CA VAL A 30 3.00 -0.41 5.42
C VAL A 30 2.62 0.32 6.71
N LEU A 31 3.62 0.72 7.47
CA LEU A 31 3.43 1.50 8.70
C LEU A 31 3.51 2.99 8.37
N GLY A 32 2.37 3.64 8.38
CA GLY A 32 2.23 5.06 8.09
C GLY A 32 1.65 5.34 6.71
N ALA A 33 0.75 6.32 6.67
CA ALA A 33 0.09 6.81 5.46
C ALA A 33 0.46 8.29 5.17
N GLY A 34 1.68 8.67 5.50
CA GLY A 34 2.26 9.98 5.20
C GLY A 34 2.88 10.02 3.80
N ALA A 35 3.88 10.87 3.61
CA ALA A 35 4.52 11.06 2.30
C ALA A 35 5.13 9.76 1.74
N LEU A 36 5.94 9.07 2.53
CA LEU A 36 6.54 7.80 2.12
C LEU A 36 5.51 6.68 2.00
N GLY A 37 4.61 6.56 2.97
CA GLY A 37 3.57 5.52 2.96
C GLY A 37 2.65 5.62 1.76
N CYS A 38 2.24 6.83 1.39
CA CYS A 38 1.46 7.07 0.16
C CYS A 38 2.21 6.63 -1.08
N TYR A 39 3.46 7.03 -1.21
CA TYR A 39 4.28 6.73 -2.38
C TYR A 39 4.57 5.25 -2.51
N ILE A 40 4.97 4.59 -1.42
CA ILE A 40 5.25 3.16 -1.39
C ILE A 40 3.99 2.35 -1.69
N SER A 41 2.88 2.68 -1.05
CA SER A 41 1.60 1.99 -1.26
C SER A 41 1.13 2.10 -2.70
N LEU A 42 1.21 3.30 -3.29
CA LEU A 42 0.86 3.51 -4.69
C LEU A 42 1.79 2.71 -5.62
N SER A 43 3.10 2.79 -5.40
CA SER A 43 4.07 2.08 -6.23
C SER A 43 3.87 0.56 -6.17
N LEU A 44 3.72 -0.01 -4.99
CA LEU A 44 3.46 -1.43 -4.81
C LEU A 44 2.16 -1.87 -5.47
N SER A 45 1.12 -1.03 -5.38
CA SER A 45 -0.16 -1.31 -6.04
C SER A 45 -0.04 -1.31 -7.56
N MET A 46 0.74 -0.41 -8.12
CA MET A 46 1.01 -0.38 -9.56
C MET A 46 1.77 -1.62 -10.02
N TYR A 47 2.68 -2.14 -9.21
CA TYR A 47 3.36 -3.41 -9.45
C TYR A 47 2.44 -4.62 -9.31
N GLY A 48 1.31 -4.47 -8.66
CA GLY A 48 0.32 -5.52 -8.53
C GLY A 48 0.58 -6.51 -7.38
N VAL A 49 1.07 -6.03 -6.23
CA VAL A 49 1.11 -6.86 -5.03
C VAL A 49 -0.29 -7.35 -4.69
N ARG A 50 -0.38 -8.52 -4.10
CA ARG A 50 -1.67 -9.12 -3.77
C ARG A 50 -2.42 -8.32 -2.72
N LYS A 51 -1.73 -7.93 -1.65
CA LYS A 51 -2.36 -7.34 -0.48
C LYS A 51 -1.46 -6.29 0.15
N LEU A 52 -2.04 -5.14 0.43
CA LEU A 52 -1.45 -4.08 1.23
C LEU A 52 -2.22 -3.94 2.53
N ILE A 53 -1.54 -4.06 3.65
CA ILE A 53 -2.07 -3.72 4.97
C ILE A 53 -1.45 -2.39 5.34
N VAL A 54 -2.26 -1.37 5.57
CA VAL A 54 -1.76 -0.01 5.88
C VAL A 54 -2.25 0.41 7.25
N ALA A 55 -1.32 0.72 8.14
CA ALA A 55 -1.61 1.15 9.49
C ALA A 55 -1.29 2.64 9.66
N ASP A 56 -2.27 3.43 10.05
CA ASP A 56 -2.13 4.83 10.44
C ASP A 56 -3.34 5.25 11.27
N TYR A 57 -3.21 6.33 12.02
CA TYR A 57 -4.29 6.82 12.88
C TYR A 57 -4.62 8.29 12.59
N ASP A 58 -3.89 8.94 11.70
CA ASP A 58 -4.01 10.38 11.44
C ASP A 58 -5.16 10.73 10.52
N ILE A 59 -5.54 12.00 10.64
CA ILE A 59 -6.51 12.68 9.78
C ILE A 59 -5.73 13.55 8.79
N ILE A 60 -6.24 13.70 7.59
CA ILE A 60 -5.64 14.53 6.54
C ILE A 60 -5.79 16.01 6.91
N GLU A 61 -4.66 16.71 6.89
CA GLU A 61 -4.57 18.14 7.15
C GLU A 61 -4.09 18.90 5.91
N PRO A 62 -4.42 20.20 5.76
CA PRO A 62 -3.97 20.99 4.62
C PRO A 62 -2.45 20.99 4.43
N SER A 63 -1.69 20.96 5.52
CA SER A 63 -0.22 20.91 5.50
C SER A 63 0.35 19.62 4.90
N ASN A 64 -0.45 18.57 4.77
CA ASN A 64 -0.04 17.31 4.18
C ASN A 64 -0.02 17.35 2.64
N LEU A 65 -0.78 18.24 2.03
CA LEU A 65 -1.05 18.25 0.59
C LEU A 65 0.16 18.60 -0.27
N ASN A 66 1.20 19.17 0.32
CA ASN A 66 2.42 19.52 -0.40
C ASN A 66 3.30 18.30 -0.74
N ARG A 67 3.09 17.16 -0.10
CA ARG A 67 3.95 15.97 -0.26
C ARG A 67 3.25 14.61 -0.15
N GLN A 68 2.05 14.55 0.41
CA GLN A 68 1.30 13.30 0.55
C GLN A 68 0.40 13.12 -0.68
N ILE A 69 0.93 12.49 -1.69
CA ILE A 69 0.46 12.49 -3.08
C ILE A 69 -0.94 11.92 -3.33
N LEU A 70 -1.48 11.11 -2.41
CA LEU A 70 -2.80 10.51 -2.59
C LEU A 70 -3.95 11.38 -2.09
N TYR A 71 -3.65 12.46 -1.33
CA TYR A 71 -4.66 13.29 -0.71
C TYR A 71 -4.88 14.59 -1.48
N THR A 72 -6.13 15.00 -1.56
CA THR A 72 -6.56 16.22 -2.23
C THR A 72 -7.28 17.14 -1.24
N GLU A 73 -7.54 18.39 -1.63
CA GLU A 73 -8.23 19.36 -0.78
C GLU A 73 -9.57 18.84 -0.27
N SER A 74 -10.31 18.10 -1.08
CA SER A 74 -11.59 17.50 -0.69
C SER A 74 -11.46 16.38 0.35
N ASP A 75 -10.26 15.88 0.59
CA ASP A 75 -9.99 14.80 1.55
C ASP A 75 -9.63 15.32 2.94
N VAL A 76 -9.41 16.62 3.10
CA VAL A 76 -9.08 17.23 4.40
C VAL A 76 -10.15 16.90 5.43
N GLY A 77 -9.71 16.45 6.61
CA GLY A 77 -10.59 16.04 7.71
C GLY A 77 -10.97 14.56 7.70
N LYS A 78 -10.65 13.83 6.64
CA LYS A 78 -10.90 12.38 6.56
C LYS A 78 -9.71 11.58 7.08
N GLU A 79 -9.95 10.35 7.48
CA GLU A 79 -8.87 9.43 7.89
C GLU A 79 -7.97 9.06 6.71
N LYS A 80 -6.65 9.20 6.90
CA LYS A 80 -5.65 8.91 5.86
C LYS A 80 -5.79 7.51 5.28
N ILE A 81 -5.89 6.49 6.13
CA ILE A 81 -5.95 5.10 5.68
C ILE A 81 -7.18 4.79 4.84
N ASN A 82 -8.32 5.40 5.15
CA ASN A 82 -9.54 5.19 4.39
C ASN A 82 -9.45 5.83 3.00
N VAL A 83 -8.94 7.05 2.93
CA VAL A 83 -8.73 7.75 1.65
C VAL A 83 -7.68 7.04 0.82
N LEU A 84 -6.56 6.64 1.42
CA LEU A 84 -5.51 5.87 0.75
C LEU A 84 -6.08 4.58 0.16
N SER A 85 -6.83 3.83 0.94
CA SER A 85 -7.46 2.58 0.48
C SER A 85 -8.38 2.80 -0.73
N GLN A 86 -9.23 3.81 -0.67
CA GLN A 86 -10.13 4.15 -1.76
C GLN A 86 -9.39 4.59 -3.02
N LYS A 87 -8.36 5.41 -2.87
CA LYS A 87 -7.55 5.90 -4.00
C LYS A 87 -6.74 4.78 -4.66
N ILE A 88 -6.12 3.92 -3.88
CA ILE A 88 -5.41 2.73 -4.39
C ILE A 88 -6.36 1.84 -5.19
N HIS A 89 -7.55 1.59 -4.67
CA HIS A 89 -8.55 0.79 -5.38
C HIS A 89 -8.93 1.38 -6.74
N LYS A 90 -8.96 2.70 -6.86
CA LYS A 90 -9.19 3.37 -8.16
C LYS A 90 -8.01 3.21 -9.13
N TYR A 91 -6.79 3.18 -8.62
CA TYR A 91 -5.60 2.93 -9.45
C TYR A 91 -5.49 1.48 -9.89
N ASN A 92 -5.75 0.55 -8.99
CA ASN A 92 -5.66 -0.87 -9.27
C ASN A 92 -6.60 -1.67 -8.37
N SER A 93 -7.74 -2.06 -8.91
CA SER A 93 -8.76 -2.83 -8.19
C SER A 93 -8.36 -4.28 -7.89
N ASP A 94 -7.26 -4.78 -8.48
CA ASP A 94 -6.76 -6.12 -8.23
C ASP A 94 -6.08 -6.23 -6.85
N VAL A 95 -5.64 -5.11 -6.29
CA VAL A 95 -4.94 -5.09 -5.01
C VAL A 95 -5.94 -5.01 -3.87
N GLN A 96 -5.83 -5.95 -2.93
CA GLN A 96 -6.59 -5.89 -1.69
C GLN A 96 -5.89 -4.94 -0.72
N VAL A 97 -6.55 -3.85 -0.33
CA VAL A 97 -6.04 -2.92 0.67
C VAL A 97 -6.83 -3.10 1.97
N VAL A 98 -6.11 -3.32 3.06
CA VAL A 98 -6.69 -3.46 4.40
C VAL A 98 -6.23 -2.28 5.25
N PRO A 99 -7.10 -1.29 5.50
CA PRO A 99 -6.76 -0.17 6.38
C PRO A 99 -6.89 -0.59 7.84
N ILE A 100 -5.91 -0.22 8.65
CA ILE A 100 -5.92 -0.43 10.09
C ILE A 100 -5.74 0.92 10.78
N SER A 101 -6.76 1.35 11.55
CA SER A 101 -6.73 2.60 12.31
C SER A 101 -6.00 2.41 13.63
N ILE A 102 -4.69 2.40 13.59
CA ILE A 102 -3.83 2.21 14.76
C ILE A 102 -2.52 2.96 14.61
N LYS A 103 -2.00 3.48 15.73
CA LYS A 103 -0.62 3.93 15.86
C LYS A 103 0.22 2.78 16.38
N VAL A 104 1.14 2.28 15.55
CA VAL A 104 2.09 1.27 15.99
C VAL A 104 3.26 1.96 16.71
N SER A 105 3.34 1.77 18.02
CA SER A 105 4.34 2.41 18.87
C SER A 105 5.21 1.43 19.65
N SER A 106 4.97 0.12 19.50
CA SER A 106 5.77 -0.92 20.16
C SER A 106 5.91 -2.15 19.28
N VAL A 107 6.91 -2.97 19.61
CA VAL A 107 7.12 -4.27 18.94
C VAL A 107 5.95 -5.21 19.23
N GLU A 108 5.40 -5.16 20.43
CA GLU A 108 4.23 -5.96 20.82
C GLU A 108 3.01 -5.68 19.93
N GLU A 109 2.72 -4.40 19.67
CA GLU A 109 1.63 -4.01 18.76
C GLU A 109 1.87 -4.52 17.34
N LEU A 110 3.10 -4.46 16.88
CA LEU A 110 3.48 -4.99 15.57
C LEU A 110 3.30 -6.51 15.51
N GLU A 111 3.75 -7.22 16.54
CA GLU A 111 3.57 -8.67 16.64
C GLU A 111 2.10 -9.07 16.65
N ASN A 112 1.25 -8.30 17.31
CA ASN A 112 -0.20 -8.52 17.32
C ASN A 112 -0.81 -8.35 15.92
N ILE A 113 -0.37 -7.36 15.17
CA ILE A 113 -0.82 -7.17 13.77
C ILE A 113 -0.38 -8.36 12.93
N VAL A 114 0.87 -8.78 13.03
CA VAL A 114 1.41 -9.92 12.28
C VAL A 114 0.64 -11.20 12.62
N ALA A 115 0.33 -11.42 13.89
CA ALA A 115 -0.44 -12.57 14.33
C ALA A 115 -1.88 -12.57 13.80
N GLU A 116 -2.53 -11.40 13.78
CA GLU A 116 -3.92 -11.26 13.32
C GLU A 116 -4.06 -11.44 11.80
N TYR A 117 -3.15 -10.85 11.03
CA TYR A 117 -3.27 -10.82 9.57
C TYR A 117 -2.48 -11.93 8.86
N GLY A 118 -1.75 -12.75 9.60
CA GLY A 118 -1.09 -13.95 9.08
C GLY A 118 0.13 -13.67 8.22
N SER A 119 0.20 -14.31 7.06
CA SER A 119 1.38 -14.32 6.20
C SER A 119 1.72 -12.95 5.62
N ILE A 120 2.46 -12.14 6.37
CA ILE A 120 3.06 -10.89 5.89
C ILE A 120 4.47 -11.18 5.41
N ASP A 121 4.75 -10.84 4.16
CA ASP A 121 6.05 -11.10 3.53
C ASP A 121 7.06 -9.98 3.80
N PHE A 122 6.60 -8.72 3.88
CA PHE A 122 7.43 -7.53 4.09
C PHE A 122 6.72 -6.51 4.98
N ILE A 123 7.53 -5.76 5.71
CA ILE A 123 7.10 -4.61 6.51
C ILE A 123 7.90 -3.39 6.08
#